data_6dbe66496e5c3960afc2bbd259436ed0
#
_entry.id   6dbe66496e5c3960afc2bbd259436ed0
#
_cell.length_a   1.000
_cell.length_b   1.000
_cell.length_c   1.000
_cell.angle_alpha   90.00
_cell.angle_beta   90.00
_cell.angle_gamma   90.00
#
_symmetry.space_group_name_H-M   'P 1'
#
loop_
_entity.id
_entity.type
_entity.pdbx_description
1 polymer ?
#
loop_
_entity_poly.entity_id
_entity_poly.type
_entity_poly.pdbx_seq_one_letter_code
_entity_poly.pdbx_strand_id
1 'polypeptide(L)'
;MKLKFFRRSAGEYPVVGEVFDDVVEVLPGQEDAKRYELYVCSVLDAIAQVPEDCDRMLAAISSIEAGVETSVCDGGNDVLLNMSPDGVQVDILVNDDWTGQPQSRFTLQEWYKILEQWKYLLELPKGSTEVVVLEL
;
A
#
# COMPACT_ATOMS: atom_id res chain seq x y z
N MET A 1 11.83 -4.46 -8.11
CA MET A 1 11.12 -3.17 -8.01
C MET A 1 11.48 -2.52 -6.70
N LYS A 2 11.96 -1.29 -6.75
CA LYS A 2 12.36 -0.53 -5.56
C LYS A 2 11.37 0.60 -5.30
N LEU A 3 10.83 0.63 -4.09
CA LEU A 3 9.89 1.65 -3.61
C LEU A 3 10.54 2.43 -2.47
N LYS A 4 10.30 3.74 -2.46
CA LYS A 4 10.80 4.65 -1.43
C LYS A 4 9.65 5.10 -0.55
N PHE A 5 9.79 4.92 0.75
CA PHE A 5 8.80 5.30 1.77
C PHE A 5 9.38 6.41 2.64
N PHE A 6 8.65 7.50 2.77
CA PHE A 6 9.11 8.63 3.56
C PHE A 6 7.94 9.54 3.96
N ARG A 7 8.22 10.45 4.87
CA ARG A 7 7.26 11.46 5.30
C ARG A 7 7.65 12.82 4.75
N ARG A 8 6.67 13.58 4.29
CA ARG A 8 6.87 14.90 3.69
C ARG A 8 5.97 15.91 4.39
N SER A 9 6.48 17.14 4.65
CA SER A 9 5.64 18.20 5.16
C SER A 9 4.61 18.63 4.13
N ALA A 10 3.36 18.70 4.55
CA ALA A 10 2.24 19.22 3.76
C ALA A 10 1.90 20.67 4.11
N GLY A 11 2.73 21.32 4.93
CA GLY A 11 2.57 22.70 5.35
C GLY A 11 2.23 22.86 6.82
N GLU A 12 2.20 24.10 7.26
CA GLU A 12 1.89 24.48 8.64
C GLU A 12 0.51 25.13 8.68
N TYR A 13 -0.33 24.67 9.60
CA TYR A 13 -1.70 25.16 9.73
C TYR A 13 -1.96 25.70 11.13
N PRO A 14 -2.82 26.75 11.26
CA PRO A 14 -3.23 27.22 12.57
C PRO A 14 -3.85 26.11 13.40
N VAL A 15 -3.58 26.08 14.71
CA VAL A 15 -4.10 25.12 15.69
C VAL A 15 -3.41 23.76 15.63
N VAL A 16 -3.32 23.09 14.46
CA VAL A 16 -2.73 21.76 14.34
C VAL A 16 -1.22 21.77 14.10
N GLY A 17 -0.65 22.91 13.68
CA GLY A 17 0.78 23.02 13.39
C GLY A 17 1.19 22.39 12.06
N GLU A 18 2.38 21.82 12.01
CA GLU A 18 2.88 21.17 10.80
C GLU A 18 2.18 19.83 10.56
N VAL A 19 1.71 19.64 9.33
CA VAL A 19 1.04 18.41 8.88
C VAL A 19 2.00 17.66 7.95
N PHE A 20 1.99 16.33 8.04
CA PHE A 20 2.86 15.47 7.25
C PHE A 20 2.02 14.48 6.44
N ASP A 21 2.49 14.21 5.21
CA ASP A 21 1.97 13.14 4.36
C ASP A 21 2.91 11.95 4.42
N ASP A 22 2.33 10.77 4.53
CA ASP A 22 3.05 9.51 4.32
C ASP A 22 3.09 9.24 2.82
N VAL A 23 4.29 9.05 2.29
CA VAL A 23 4.50 8.98 0.84
C VAL A 23 5.23 7.69 0.48
N VAL A 24 4.78 7.09 -0.60
CA VAL A 24 5.49 6.00 -1.26
C VAL A 24 5.61 6.33 -2.74
N GLU A 25 6.79 6.14 -3.29
CA GLU A 25 7.04 6.36 -4.72
C GLU A 25 7.96 5.30 -5.29
N VAL A 26 7.80 5.05 -6.59
CA VAL A 26 8.71 4.17 -7.33
C VAL A 26 10.00 4.92 -7.61
N LEU A 27 11.14 4.31 -7.33
CA LEU A 27 12.43 4.92 -7.67
C LEU A 27 12.56 5.05 -9.19
N PRO A 28 13.18 6.15 -9.69
CA PRO A 28 13.26 6.43 -11.12
C PRO A 28 13.98 5.35 -11.92
N GLY A 29 13.66 5.24 -13.21
CA GLY A 29 14.39 4.42 -14.17
C GLY A 29 14.06 2.95 -14.18
N GLN A 30 12.96 2.53 -13.54
CA GLN A 30 12.56 1.12 -13.47
C GLN A 30 11.47 0.81 -14.50
N GLU A 31 11.58 -0.38 -15.12
CA GLU A 31 10.52 -0.93 -15.94
C GLU A 31 9.30 -1.26 -15.06
N ASP A 32 8.12 -1.27 -15.64
CA ASP A 32 6.85 -1.52 -14.93
C ASP A 32 6.48 -0.49 -13.84
N ALA A 33 7.20 0.63 -13.78
CA ALA A 33 6.97 1.66 -12.77
C ALA A 33 5.50 2.12 -12.72
N LYS A 34 4.87 2.29 -13.87
CA LYS A 34 3.49 2.81 -13.96
C LYS A 34 2.46 1.94 -13.26
N ARG A 35 2.57 0.62 -13.34
CA ARG A 35 1.63 -0.26 -12.67
C ARG A 35 1.79 -0.21 -11.15
N TYR A 36 3.01 -0.05 -10.65
CA TYR A 36 3.25 0.13 -9.21
C TYR A 36 2.82 1.52 -8.75
N GLU A 37 3.05 2.56 -9.53
CA GLU A 37 2.57 3.91 -9.20
C GLU A 37 1.06 3.96 -9.06
N LEU A 38 0.33 3.35 -9.98
CA LEU A 38 -1.14 3.37 -9.98
C LEU A 38 -1.73 2.41 -8.94
N TYR A 39 -1.28 1.16 -8.91
CA TYR A 39 -1.94 0.10 -8.14
C TYR A 39 -1.32 -0.18 -6.78
N VAL A 40 -0.23 0.45 -6.44
CA VAL A 40 0.41 0.35 -5.13
C VAL A 40 0.53 1.73 -4.50
N CYS A 41 1.32 2.62 -5.11
CA CYS A 41 1.63 3.91 -4.48
C CYS A 41 0.40 4.79 -4.29
N SER A 42 -0.52 4.81 -5.25
CA SER A 42 -1.71 5.66 -5.16
C SER A 42 -2.79 5.11 -4.23
N VAL A 43 -2.71 3.83 -3.83
CA VAL A 43 -3.79 3.19 -3.07
C VAL A 43 -3.50 3.00 -1.59
N LEU A 44 -2.25 3.06 -1.16
CA LEU A 44 -1.89 2.73 0.23
C LEU A 44 -2.55 3.64 1.26
N ASP A 45 -2.58 4.94 1.02
CA ASP A 45 -3.25 5.88 1.92
C ASP A 45 -4.78 5.75 1.88
N ALA A 46 -5.32 5.20 0.81
CA ALA A 46 -6.76 4.92 0.70
C ALA A 46 -7.16 3.69 1.51
N ILE A 47 -6.34 2.63 1.51
CA ILE A 47 -6.70 1.35 2.15
C ILE A 47 -6.20 1.23 3.58
N ALA A 48 -5.20 1.99 3.98
CA ALA A 48 -4.61 1.90 5.31
C ALA A 48 -4.15 3.26 5.82
N GLN A 49 -4.91 3.86 6.74
CA GLN A 49 -4.59 5.14 7.38
C GLN A 49 -3.93 4.95 8.74
N VAL A 50 -4.11 3.79 9.37
CA VAL A 50 -3.57 3.47 10.68
C VAL A 50 -2.90 2.10 10.65
N PRO A 51 -1.95 1.82 11.58
CA PRO A 51 -1.25 0.53 11.62
C PRO A 51 -2.17 -0.69 11.70
N GLU A 52 -3.32 -0.55 12.38
CA GLU A 52 -4.30 -1.63 12.55
C GLU A 52 -4.90 -2.09 11.21
N ASP A 53 -5.04 -1.18 10.25
CA ASP A 53 -5.49 -1.54 8.89
C ASP A 53 -4.47 -2.45 8.21
N CYS A 54 -3.18 -2.15 8.39
CA CYS A 54 -2.10 -3.00 7.87
C CYS A 54 -2.12 -4.37 8.54
N ASP A 55 -2.28 -4.42 9.86
CA ASP A 55 -2.33 -5.68 10.62
C ASP A 55 -3.47 -6.57 10.16
N ARG A 56 -4.63 -6.01 9.88
CA ARG A 56 -5.78 -6.76 9.37
C ARG A 56 -5.46 -7.41 8.02
N MET A 57 -4.88 -6.66 7.09
CA MET A 57 -4.56 -7.16 5.77
C MET A 57 -3.37 -8.14 5.79
N LEU A 58 -2.37 -7.91 6.65
CA LEU A 58 -1.27 -8.86 6.86
C LEU A 58 -1.78 -10.19 7.41
N ALA A 59 -2.71 -10.16 8.36
CA ALA A 59 -3.34 -11.36 8.89
C ALA A 59 -4.13 -12.11 7.82
N ALA A 60 -4.83 -11.39 6.94
CA ALA A 60 -5.55 -12.00 5.81
C ALA A 60 -4.60 -12.75 4.87
N ILE A 61 -3.48 -12.13 4.51
CA ILE A 61 -2.47 -12.77 3.65
C ILE A 61 -1.92 -14.02 4.32
N SER A 62 -1.57 -13.95 5.60
CA SER A 62 -1.06 -15.10 6.36
C SER A 62 -2.08 -16.24 6.41
N SER A 63 -3.36 -15.93 6.60
CA SER A 63 -4.44 -16.93 6.62
C SER A 63 -4.60 -17.63 5.28
N ILE A 64 -4.46 -16.89 4.18
CA ILE A 64 -4.52 -17.47 2.82
C ILE A 64 -3.31 -18.37 2.58
N GLU A 65 -2.11 -17.92 2.94
CA GLU A 65 -0.89 -18.72 2.78
C GLU A 65 -0.91 -19.99 3.62
N ALA A 66 -1.54 -19.94 4.79
CA ALA A 66 -1.70 -21.10 5.67
C ALA A 66 -2.83 -22.05 5.24
N GLY A 67 -3.60 -21.69 4.21
CA GLY A 67 -4.73 -22.49 3.74
C GLY A 67 -5.97 -22.42 4.62
N VAL A 68 -6.03 -21.46 5.57
CA VAL A 68 -7.18 -21.27 6.46
C VAL A 68 -8.30 -20.53 5.73
N GLU A 69 -7.95 -19.53 4.93
CA GLU A 69 -8.87 -18.78 4.09
C GLU A 69 -8.56 -19.06 2.60
N THR A 70 -9.60 -19.13 1.76
CA THR A 70 -9.44 -19.28 0.31
C THR A 70 -9.44 -17.96 -0.43
N SER A 71 -10.14 -16.97 0.11
CA SER A 71 -10.15 -15.61 -0.44
C SER A 71 -10.57 -14.62 0.64
N VAL A 72 -10.01 -13.41 0.55
CA VAL A 72 -10.39 -12.27 1.39
C VAL A 72 -10.47 -11.05 0.51
N CYS A 73 -11.55 -10.28 0.67
CA CYS A 73 -11.67 -8.96 0.05
C CYS A 73 -11.56 -7.91 1.15
N ASP A 74 -10.63 -6.99 0.99
CA ASP A 74 -10.41 -5.88 1.92
C ASP A 74 -10.19 -4.61 1.11
N GLY A 75 -9.92 -3.50 1.76
CA GLY A 75 -9.67 -2.23 1.12
C GLY A 75 -10.32 -1.06 1.83
N GLY A 76 -10.68 -0.05 1.08
CA GLY A 76 -11.34 1.15 1.57
C GLY A 76 -11.22 2.30 0.58
N ASN A 77 -12.08 3.30 0.70
CA ASN A 77 -12.07 4.51 -0.14
C ASN A 77 -12.03 4.20 -1.65
N ASP A 78 -12.98 3.34 -2.09
CA ASP A 78 -13.14 2.93 -3.48
C ASP A 78 -11.97 2.12 -4.06
N VAL A 79 -11.19 1.48 -3.20
CA VAL A 79 -10.15 0.53 -3.60
C VAL A 79 -10.44 -0.83 -2.96
N LEU A 80 -10.42 -1.89 -3.77
CA LEU A 80 -10.55 -3.26 -3.29
C LEU A 80 -9.27 -4.03 -3.53
N LEU A 81 -8.86 -4.78 -2.51
CA LEU A 81 -7.82 -5.80 -2.60
C LEU A 81 -8.51 -7.17 -2.56
N ASN A 82 -8.53 -7.86 -3.67
CA ASN A 82 -9.06 -9.23 -3.75
C ASN A 82 -7.89 -10.19 -3.61
N MET A 83 -7.77 -10.83 -2.46
CA MET A 83 -6.66 -11.68 -2.09
C MET A 83 -7.05 -13.15 -2.15
N SER A 84 -6.22 -13.97 -2.78
CA SER A 84 -6.40 -15.42 -2.92
C SER A 84 -5.03 -16.08 -3.02
N PRO A 85 -4.96 -17.43 -3.05
CA PRO A 85 -3.69 -18.13 -3.30
C PRO A 85 -3.01 -17.71 -4.62
N ASP A 86 -3.77 -17.18 -5.58
CA ASP A 86 -3.24 -16.70 -6.86
C ASP A 86 -2.59 -15.32 -6.77
N GLY A 87 -2.75 -14.63 -5.66
CA GLY A 87 -2.18 -13.30 -5.43
C GLY A 87 -3.19 -12.26 -5.00
N VAL A 88 -2.84 -11.00 -5.25
CA VAL A 88 -3.68 -9.84 -4.92
C VAL A 88 -4.07 -9.12 -6.20
N GLN A 89 -5.36 -8.98 -6.43
CA GLN A 89 -5.94 -8.17 -7.48
C GLN A 89 -6.34 -6.83 -6.89
N VAL A 90 -5.80 -5.74 -7.42
CA VAL A 90 -6.14 -4.37 -6.98
C VAL A 90 -7.14 -3.78 -7.95
N ASP A 91 -8.29 -3.37 -7.44
CA ASP A 91 -9.34 -2.71 -8.22
C ASP A 91 -9.58 -1.30 -7.67
N ILE A 92 -9.44 -0.30 -8.53
CA ILE A 92 -9.71 1.10 -8.19
C ILE A 92 -11.05 1.47 -8.83
N LEU A 93 -12.09 1.51 -8.01
CA LEU A 93 -13.49 1.50 -8.47
C LEU A 93 -13.98 2.79 -9.15
N VAL A 94 -13.24 3.88 -8.97
CA VAL A 94 -13.64 5.19 -9.55
C VAL A 94 -13.49 5.25 -11.09
N ASN A 95 -12.80 4.26 -11.66
CA ASN A 95 -12.59 4.18 -13.10
C ASN A 95 -12.64 2.71 -13.54
N ASP A 96 -13.57 2.38 -14.43
CA ASP A 96 -13.74 1.00 -14.94
C ASP A 96 -12.47 0.46 -15.60
N ASP A 97 -11.64 1.34 -16.18
CA ASP A 97 -10.37 0.94 -16.79
C ASP A 97 -9.32 0.48 -15.75
N TRP A 98 -9.58 0.69 -14.46
CA TRP A 98 -8.69 0.33 -13.36
C TRP A 98 -9.20 -0.86 -12.54
N THR A 99 -10.12 -1.62 -13.09
CA THR A 99 -10.67 -2.82 -12.46
C THR A 99 -10.40 -4.06 -13.31
N GLY A 100 -10.10 -5.17 -12.65
CA GLY A 100 -9.92 -6.47 -13.30
C GLY A 100 -8.76 -6.54 -14.30
N GLN A 101 -7.78 -5.66 -14.19
CA GLN A 101 -6.68 -5.57 -15.16
C GLN A 101 -5.54 -6.54 -14.80
N PRO A 102 -4.90 -7.17 -15.82
CA PRO A 102 -3.76 -8.05 -15.55
C PRO A 102 -2.59 -7.34 -14.86
N GLN A 103 -2.34 -6.07 -15.21
CA GLN A 103 -1.26 -5.27 -14.64
C GLN A 103 -1.48 -4.88 -13.18
N SER A 104 -2.69 -5.07 -12.63
CA SER A 104 -2.99 -4.79 -11.23
C SER A 104 -2.91 -6.03 -10.34
N ARG A 105 -2.32 -7.11 -10.85
CA ARG A 105 -2.07 -8.33 -10.10
C ARG A 105 -0.65 -8.37 -9.54
N PHE A 106 -0.56 -8.73 -8.27
CA PHE A 106 0.70 -8.82 -7.53
C PHE A 106 0.71 -10.12 -6.74
N THR A 107 1.89 -10.54 -6.29
CA THR A 107 1.98 -11.70 -5.41
C THR A 107 1.54 -11.34 -3.99
N LEU A 108 1.13 -12.34 -3.22
CA LEU A 108 0.84 -12.17 -1.79
C LEU A 108 2.09 -11.66 -1.06
N GLN A 109 3.28 -12.16 -1.42
CA GLN A 109 4.54 -11.75 -0.80
C GLN A 109 4.90 -10.30 -1.09
N GLU A 110 4.67 -9.83 -2.30
CA GLU A 110 4.87 -8.40 -2.62
C GLU A 110 4.00 -7.52 -1.72
N TRP A 111 2.71 -7.83 -1.63
CA TRP A 111 1.79 -7.06 -0.77
C TRP A 111 2.10 -7.18 0.71
N TYR A 112 2.55 -8.35 1.16
CA TYR A 112 2.97 -8.52 2.54
C TYR A 112 4.11 -7.55 2.90
N LYS A 113 5.14 -7.50 2.06
CA LYS A 113 6.28 -6.60 2.25
C LYS A 113 5.87 -5.13 2.18
N ILE A 114 5.01 -4.78 1.23
CA ILE A 114 4.51 -3.42 1.06
C ILE A 114 3.75 -2.98 2.31
N LEU A 115 2.83 -3.80 2.81
CA LEU A 115 2.03 -3.49 4.00
C LEU A 115 2.88 -3.42 5.26
N GLU A 116 3.86 -4.28 5.43
CA GLU A 116 4.80 -4.18 6.55
C GLU A 116 5.56 -2.86 6.53
N GLN A 117 6.04 -2.45 5.36
CA GLN A 117 6.79 -1.20 5.22
C GLN A 117 5.90 0.01 5.42
N TRP A 118 4.66 -0.02 4.92
CA TRP A 118 3.69 1.05 5.12
C TRP A 118 3.31 1.18 6.59
N LYS A 119 3.11 0.06 7.28
CA LYS A 119 2.87 0.04 8.73
C LYS A 119 4.03 0.69 9.48
N TYR A 120 5.27 0.33 9.13
CA TYR A 120 6.46 0.92 9.74
C TYR A 120 6.45 2.45 9.61
N LEU A 121 6.14 2.96 8.43
CA LEU A 121 6.06 4.40 8.18
C LEU A 121 4.96 5.05 9.04
N LEU A 122 3.78 4.44 9.10
CA LEU A 122 2.66 4.95 9.91
C LEU A 122 3.00 5.01 11.41
N GLU A 123 3.85 4.11 11.89
CA GLU A 123 4.26 4.05 13.30
C GLU A 123 5.41 4.98 13.67
N LEU A 124 6.06 5.61 12.71
CA LEU A 124 7.15 6.55 12.97
C LEU A 124 6.63 7.79 13.72
N PRO A 125 7.47 8.39 14.59
CA PRO A 125 7.11 9.65 15.24
C PRO A 125 6.79 10.74 14.23
N LYS A 126 5.83 11.60 14.57
CA LYS A 126 5.51 12.78 13.75
C LYS A 126 6.78 13.60 13.50
N GLY A 127 7.00 13.96 12.25
CA GLY A 127 8.18 14.74 11.86
C GLY A 127 9.44 13.92 11.63
N SER A 128 9.34 12.58 11.64
CA SER A 128 10.47 11.73 11.28
C SER A 128 10.99 12.06 9.88
N THR A 129 12.32 12.11 9.73
CA THR A 129 12.99 12.32 8.45
C THR A 129 13.49 11.01 7.85
N GLU A 130 13.13 9.89 8.43
CA GLU A 130 13.57 8.57 7.97
C GLU A 130 13.06 8.28 6.56
N VAL A 131 13.96 7.73 5.74
CA VAL A 131 13.65 7.28 4.38
C VAL A 131 14.02 5.81 4.29
N VAL A 132 13.08 4.99 3.83
CA VAL A 132 13.32 3.55 3.67
C VAL A 132 13.08 3.17 2.21
N VAL A 133 13.99 2.38 1.66
CA VAL A 133 13.82 1.79 0.34
C VAL A 133 13.51 0.31 0.50
N LEU A 134 12.37 -0.09 -0.03
CA LEU A 134 11.95 -1.49 -0.07
C LEU A 134 12.26 -2.06 -1.44
N GLU A 135 12.91 -3.20 -1.49
CA GLU A 135 13.13 -3.96 -2.73
C GLU A 135 12.21 -5.18 -2.75
N LEU A 136 11.38 -5.24 -3.77
CA LEU A 136 10.46 -6.35 -3.99
C LEU A 136 11.06 -7.44 -4.87
#